data_6114ad29fc757484771581cff70337e0
#
_entry.id   6114ad29fc757484771581cff70337e0
#
_cell.length_a   1.000
_cell.length_b   1.000
_cell.length_c   1.000
_cell.angle_alpha   90.00
_cell.angle_beta   90.00
_cell.angle_gamma   90.00
#
_symmetry.space_group_name_H-M   'P 1'
#
loop_
_entity.id
_entity.type
_entity.pdbx_description
1 polymer ?
#
loop_
_entity_poly.entity_id
_entity_poly.type
_entity_poly.pdbx_seq_one_letter_code
_entity_poly.pdbx_strand_id
1 'polypeptide(L)'
;MQSRQTILASLDQPWDLLIVGGGITGAGILREAARLGLKALLVEQRDFAWGTSSRSSKLVHGGLRYLKQGKLGLTRASVHERQQLLHEGPGLIDPLGFLLSIYKGDFPGRWTFALGLTVYDLLALRWEHSYYSPEDFELL
;
A
#
# COMPACT_ATOMS: atom_id res chain seq x y z
N MET A 1 19.54 2.85 -25.79
CA MET A 1 19.43 1.69 -24.86
C MET A 1 20.79 1.00 -24.83
N GLN A 2 21.34 0.72 -23.66
CA GLN A 2 22.58 -0.07 -23.54
C GLN A 2 22.28 -1.53 -23.91
N SER A 3 23.24 -2.21 -24.57
CA SER A 3 23.08 -3.62 -24.89
C SER A 3 23.13 -4.48 -23.61
N ARG A 4 22.50 -5.65 -23.64
CA ARG A 4 22.55 -6.61 -22.51
C ARG A 4 24.02 -6.98 -22.17
N GLN A 5 24.88 -7.10 -23.17
CA GLN A 5 26.31 -7.40 -22.95
C GLN A 5 27.02 -6.28 -22.22
N THR A 6 26.73 -5.03 -22.56
CA THR A 6 27.29 -3.85 -21.86
C THR A 6 26.84 -3.82 -20.40
N ILE A 7 25.55 -4.13 -20.15
CA ILE A 7 25.03 -4.21 -18.78
C ILE A 7 25.70 -5.33 -18.00
N LEU A 8 25.83 -6.53 -18.59
CA LEU A 8 26.50 -7.66 -17.93
C LEU A 8 27.98 -7.35 -17.63
N ALA A 9 28.68 -6.70 -18.52
CA ALA A 9 30.07 -6.27 -18.28
C ALA A 9 30.18 -5.23 -17.14
N SER A 10 29.14 -4.44 -16.89
CA SER A 10 29.12 -3.46 -15.79
C SER A 10 28.84 -4.11 -14.42
N LEU A 11 28.52 -5.40 -14.37
CA LEU A 11 28.25 -6.11 -13.11
C LEU A 11 29.51 -6.54 -12.37
N ASP A 12 30.68 -6.52 -13.04
CA ASP A 12 31.99 -6.88 -12.47
C ASP A 12 32.53 -5.74 -11.58
N GLN A 13 31.77 -5.42 -10.55
CA GLN A 13 32.12 -4.45 -9.52
C GLN A 13 31.51 -4.86 -8.17
N PRO A 14 32.09 -4.42 -7.06
CA PRO A 14 31.51 -4.72 -5.74
C PRO A 14 30.16 -4.05 -5.58
N TRP A 15 29.20 -4.81 -5.09
CA TRP A 15 27.85 -4.38 -4.72
C TRP A 15 27.67 -4.53 -3.21
N ASP A 16 27.04 -3.54 -2.57
CA ASP A 16 26.71 -3.60 -1.15
C ASP A 16 25.49 -4.51 -0.90
N LEU A 17 24.58 -4.60 -1.87
CA LEU A 17 23.34 -5.36 -1.76
C LEU A 17 22.93 -5.96 -3.11
N LEU A 18 22.61 -7.27 -3.09
CA LEU A 18 21.96 -7.96 -4.19
C LEU A 18 20.51 -8.26 -3.82
N ILE A 19 19.58 -7.76 -4.63
CA ILE A 19 18.13 -7.96 -4.47
C ILE A 19 17.66 -8.93 -5.55
N VAL A 20 17.07 -10.04 -5.14
CA VAL A 20 16.54 -11.04 -6.07
C VAL A 20 15.01 -10.94 -6.12
N GLY A 21 14.50 -10.51 -7.26
CA GLY A 21 13.09 -10.33 -7.53
C GLY A 21 12.64 -8.86 -7.60
N GLY A 22 12.02 -8.47 -8.72
CA GLY A 22 11.55 -7.11 -9.03
C GLY A 22 10.05 -6.91 -8.76
N GLY A 23 9.50 -7.54 -7.72
CA GLY A 23 8.16 -7.22 -7.21
C GLY A 23 8.17 -6.01 -6.28
N ILE A 24 7.01 -5.70 -5.65
CA ILE A 24 6.87 -4.54 -4.75
C ILE A 24 7.88 -4.56 -3.59
N THR A 25 8.19 -5.73 -3.05
CA THR A 25 9.17 -5.89 -1.97
C THR A 25 10.58 -5.53 -2.45
N GLY A 26 11.02 -6.09 -3.60
CA GLY A 26 12.33 -5.80 -4.16
C GLY A 26 12.47 -4.32 -4.56
N ALA A 27 11.43 -3.73 -5.12
CA ALA A 27 11.38 -2.30 -5.42
C ALA A 27 11.53 -1.44 -4.15
N GLY A 28 10.83 -1.79 -3.07
CA GLY A 28 10.93 -1.10 -1.79
C GLY A 28 12.33 -1.20 -1.18
N ILE A 29 12.95 -2.38 -1.21
CA ILE A 29 14.33 -2.59 -0.73
C ILE A 29 15.32 -1.78 -1.57
N LEU A 30 15.18 -1.79 -2.91
CA LEU A 30 16.04 -1.02 -3.80
C LEU A 30 15.95 0.48 -3.53
N ARG A 31 14.73 0.99 -3.35
CA ARG A 31 14.49 2.39 -3.01
C ARG A 31 15.19 2.78 -1.71
N GLU A 32 15.03 1.95 -0.67
CA GLU A 32 15.64 2.23 0.62
C GLU A 32 17.17 2.13 0.57
N ALA A 33 17.71 1.14 -0.14
CA ALA A 33 19.15 1.02 -0.36
C ALA A 33 19.72 2.27 -1.07
N ALA A 34 19.03 2.75 -2.11
CA ALA A 34 19.41 3.95 -2.83
C ALA A 34 19.36 5.20 -1.92
N ARG A 35 18.33 5.32 -1.06
CA ARG A 35 18.20 6.40 -0.09
C ARG A 35 19.36 6.42 0.91
N LEU A 36 19.86 5.24 1.27
CA LEU A 36 21.02 5.07 2.16
C LEU A 36 22.38 5.22 1.44
N GLY A 37 22.37 5.46 0.14
CA GLY A 37 23.60 5.59 -0.66
C GLY A 37 24.31 4.28 -0.95
N LEU A 38 23.63 3.13 -0.76
CA LEU A 38 24.19 1.80 -1.03
C LEU A 38 24.19 1.50 -2.53
N LYS A 39 25.22 0.84 -3.00
CA LYS A 39 25.29 0.28 -4.37
C LYS A 39 24.48 -1.02 -4.40
N ALA A 40 23.25 -0.93 -4.83
CA ALA A 40 22.34 -2.07 -4.89
C ALA A 40 22.15 -2.56 -6.34
N LEU A 41 22.16 -3.88 -6.53
CA LEU A 41 21.81 -4.55 -7.76
C LEU A 41 20.52 -5.31 -7.57
N LEU A 42 19.52 -5.04 -8.41
CA LEU A 42 18.30 -5.83 -8.46
C LEU A 42 18.28 -6.69 -9.71
N VAL A 43 18.03 -7.98 -9.54
CA VAL A 43 17.87 -8.94 -10.62
C VAL A 43 16.48 -9.53 -10.63
N GLU A 44 15.85 -9.59 -11.83
CA GLU A 44 14.54 -10.15 -12.05
C GLU A 44 14.61 -11.15 -13.23
N GLN A 45 14.02 -12.33 -13.05
CA GLN A 45 14.07 -13.38 -14.08
C GLN A 45 13.11 -13.15 -15.24
N ARG A 46 12.08 -12.32 -15.05
CA ARG A 46 11.02 -12.02 -16.03
C ARG A 46 10.90 -10.52 -16.24
N ASP A 47 9.72 -9.97 -16.00
CA ASP A 47 9.46 -8.54 -16.03
C ASP A 47 9.19 -8.03 -14.60
N PHE A 48 9.38 -6.75 -14.37
CA PHE A 48 9.07 -6.13 -13.08
C PHE A 48 7.60 -6.34 -12.73
N ALA A 49 7.35 -6.60 -11.45
CA ALA A 49 6.02 -6.87 -10.92
C ALA A 49 5.31 -8.07 -11.56
N TRP A 50 5.97 -8.92 -12.32
CA TRP A 50 5.37 -10.06 -13.02
C TRP A 50 4.57 -11.00 -12.11
N GLY A 51 5.03 -11.24 -10.88
CA GLY A 51 4.42 -12.15 -9.91
C GLY A 51 3.18 -11.58 -9.23
N THR A 52 3.12 -11.74 -7.92
CA THR A 52 2.02 -11.31 -7.04
C THR A 52 1.69 -9.83 -7.18
N SER A 53 2.70 -8.98 -7.38
CA SER A 53 2.53 -7.52 -7.46
C SER A 53 1.58 -7.07 -8.57
N SER A 54 1.54 -7.76 -9.71
CA SER A 54 0.58 -7.44 -10.78
C SER A 54 -0.70 -8.28 -10.73
N ARG A 55 -0.73 -9.36 -9.92
CA ARG A 55 -1.85 -10.29 -9.79
C ARG A 55 -2.62 -10.15 -8.48
N SER A 56 -2.41 -9.06 -7.77
CA SER A 56 -3.17 -8.65 -6.59
C SER A 56 -4.37 -7.78 -6.99
N SER A 57 -5.24 -7.46 -6.04
CA SER A 57 -6.31 -6.46 -6.23
C SER A 57 -5.79 -5.05 -6.52
N LYS A 58 -4.48 -4.83 -6.39
CA LYS A 58 -3.82 -3.52 -6.54
C LYS A 58 -4.36 -2.43 -5.59
N LEU A 59 -5.01 -2.85 -4.51
CA LEU A 59 -5.52 -1.94 -3.49
C LEU A 59 -4.44 -1.70 -2.42
N VAL A 60 -4.07 -0.45 -2.25
CA VAL A 60 -3.26 -0.01 -1.12
C VAL A 60 -4.21 0.41 0.00
N HIS A 61 -4.20 -0.32 1.11
CA HIS A 61 -5.13 -0.09 2.21
C HIS A 61 -4.40 0.11 3.55
N GLY A 62 -4.99 0.92 4.42
CA GLY A 62 -4.43 1.24 5.75
C GLY A 62 -4.68 0.18 6.83
N GLY A 63 -5.11 -1.04 6.45
CA GLY A 63 -5.16 -2.17 7.37
C GLY A 63 -6.29 -2.13 8.41
N LEU A 64 -7.52 -1.74 8.06
CA LEU A 64 -8.71 -1.84 8.93
C LEU A 64 -8.86 -3.23 9.58
N ARG A 65 -8.41 -4.29 8.90
CA ARG A 65 -8.39 -5.65 9.44
C ARG A 65 -7.51 -5.78 10.68
N TYR A 66 -6.39 -5.05 10.73
CA TYR A 66 -5.48 -5.07 11.88
C TYR A 66 -6.08 -4.34 13.08
N LEU A 67 -6.85 -3.28 12.81
CA LEU A 67 -7.63 -2.59 13.85
C LEU A 67 -8.64 -3.55 14.52
N LYS A 68 -9.37 -4.33 13.73
CA LYS A 68 -10.28 -5.38 14.24
C LYS A 68 -9.56 -6.43 15.11
N GLN A 69 -8.25 -6.65 14.88
CA GLN A 69 -7.41 -7.56 15.66
C GLN A 69 -6.73 -6.88 16.86
N GLY A 70 -7.03 -5.60 17.14
CA GLY A 70 -6.40 -4.82 18.21
C GLY A 70 -4.93 -4.43 17.94
N LYS A 71 -4.43 -4.62 16.72
CA LYS A 71 -3.03 -4.33 16.34
C LYS A 71 -2.86 -2.85 15.95
N LEU A 72 -3.04 -1.94 16.89
CA LEU A 72 -3.03 -0.49 16.65
C LEU A 72 -1.72 0.02 16.02
N GLY A 73 -0.57 -0.48 16.50
CA GLY A 73 0.73 -0.09 15.95
C GLY A 73 0.89 -0.46 14.49
N LEU A 74 0.44 -1.65 14.09
CA LEU A 74 0.47 -2.10 12.70
C LEU A 74 -0.53 -1.33 11.83
N THR A 75 -1.70 -1.00 12.37
CA THR A 75 -2.68 -0.13 11.67
C THR A 75 -2.08 1.24 11.41
N ARG A 76 -1.47 1.87 12.42
CA ARG A 76 -0.83 3.18 12.26
C ARG A 76 0.29 3.15 11.22
N ALA A 77 1.17 2.14 11.26
CA ALA A 77 2.23 1.98 10.26
C ALA A 77 1.65 1.84 8.84
N SER A 78 0.63 0.98 8.66
CA SER A 78 -0.01 0.78 7.36
C SER A 78 -0.70 2.03 6.83
N VAL A 79 -1.33 2.82 7.70
CA VAL A 79 -1.96 4.11 7.32
C VAL A 79 -0.89 5.11 6.88
N HIS A 80 0.22 5.19 7.63
CA HIS A 80 1.32 6.09 7.30
C HIS A 80 1.94 5.75 5.93
N GLU A 81 2.23 4.47 5.68
CA GLU A 81 2.72 3.99 4.39
C GLU A 81 1.75 4.30 3.23
N ARG A 82 0.44 4.10 3.44
CA ARG A 82 -0.57 4.46 2.45
C ARG A 82 -0.50 5.94 2.09
N GLN A 83 -0.43 6.82 3.09
CA GLN A 83 -0.35 8.26 2.89
C GLN A 83 0.94 8.67 2.17
N GLN A 84 2.05 8.05 2.54
CA GLN A 84 3.33 8.30 1.89
C GLN A 84 3.30 7.89 0.42
N LEU A 85 2.74 6.72 0.09
CA LEU A 85 2.58 6.26 -1.28
C LEU A 85 1.69 7.18 -2.12
N LEU A 86 0.58 7.69 -1.55
CA LEU A 86 -0.27 8.68 -2.21
C LEU A 86 0.47 10.00 -2.50
N HIS A 87 1.36 10.41 -1.60
CA HIS A 87 2.15 11.63 -1.77
C HIS A 87 3.28 11.44 -2.78
N GLU A 88 3.94 10.29 -2.78
CA GLU A 88 5.13 10.02 -3.61
C GLU A 88 4.78 9.51 -5.01
N GLY A 89 3.59 8.96 -5.22
CA GLY A 89 3.14 8.37 -6.47
C GLY A 89 1.92 9.06 -7.08
N PRO A 90 1.91 10.40 -7.26
CA PRO A 90 0.77 11.08 -7.88
C PRO A 90 0.52 10.56 -9.30
N GLY A 91 -0.74 10.21 -9.61
CA GLY A 91 -1.13 9.61 -10.88
C GLY A 91 -0.82 8.11 -11.05
N LEU A 92 -0.15 7.48 -10.07
CA LEU A 92 0.06 6.04 -10.01
C LEU A 92 -0.86 5.38 -8.98
N ILE A 93 -1.26 6.13 -7.95
CA ILE A 93 -2.13 5.68 -6.86
C ILE A 93 -3.18 6.76 -6.65
N ASP A 94 -4.43 6.39 -6.86
CA ASP A 94 -5.57 7.29 -6.69
C ASP A 94 -6.43 6.88 -5.49
N PRO A 95 -7.01 7.83 -4.74
CA PRO A 95 -7.97 7.53 -3.69
C PRO A 95 -9.18 6.81 -4.26
N LEU A 96 -9.60 5.71 -3.60
CA LEU A 96 -10.79 4.96 -3.96
C LEU A 96 -11.76 4.96 -2.78
N GLY A 97 -12.94 5.54 -2.98
CA GLY A 97 -14.02 5.50 -2.00
C GLY A 97 -14.69 4.12 -1.97
N PHE A 98 -15.05 3.66 -0.77
CA PHE A 98 -15.81 2.43 -0.58
C PHE A 98 -17.11 2.75 0.13
N LEU A 99 -18.20 2.25 -0.41
CA LEU A 99 -19.50 2.24 0.25
C LEU A 99 -19.70 0.88 0.93
N LEU A 100 -20.00 0.91 2.22
CA LEU A 100 -20.30 -0.28 2.99
C LEU A 100 -21.76 -0.26 3.45
N SER A 101 -22.55 -1.18 2.93
CA SER A 101 -23.93 -1.35 3.35
C SER A 101 -24.00 -2.07 4.70
N ILE A 102 -24.74 -1.52 5.67
CA ILE A 102 -24.96 -2.10 6.97
C ILE A 102 -26.47 -2.28 7.14
N TYR A 103 -26.92 -3.52 7.19
CA TYR A 103 -28.35 -3.84 7.34
C TYR A 103 -28.75 -3.92 8.81
N LYS A 104 -30.06 -3.79 9.06
CA LYS A 104 -30.63 -3.96 10.40
C LYS A 104 -30.43 -5.41 10.86
N GLY A 105 -29.68 -5.59 11.95
CA GLY A 105 -29.36 -6.92 12.49
C GLY A 105 -27.95 -7.39 12.17
N ASP A 106 -27.19 -6.66 11.34
CA ASP A 106 -25.79 -7.00 11.06
C ASP A 106 -24.91 -6.87 12.31
N PHE A 107 -23.90 -7.74 12.37
CA PHE A 107 -22.83 -7.64 13.35
C PHE A 107 -21.46 -7.62 12.64
N PRO A 108 -20.65 -6.60 12.92
CA PRO A 108 -20.87 -5.45 13.80
C PRO A 108 -21.88 -4.44 13.22
N GLY A 109 -22.76 -3.90 14.05
CA GLY A 109 -23.73 -2.90 13.67
C GLY A 109 -23.11 -1.52 13.43
N ARG A 110 -23.92 -0.56 12.95
CA ARG A 110 -23.47 0.78 12.52
C ARG A 110 -22.61 1.51 13.54
N TRP A 111 -22.96 1.44 14.81
CA TRP A 111 -22.24 2.15 15.88
C TRP A 111 -20.84 1.57 16.12
N THR A 112 -20.69 0.24 16.03
CA THR A 112 -19.39 -0.43 16.15
C THR A 112 -18.50 -0.09 14.96
N PHE A 113 -19.08 -0.03 13.75
CA PHE A 113 -18.35 0.43 12.57
C PHE A 113 -17.92 1.88 12.69
N ALA A 114 -18.83 2.78 13.07
CA ALA A 114 -18.55 4.20 13.26
C ALA A 114 -17.41 4.42 14.28
N LEU A 115 -17.46 3.72 15.42
CA LEU A 115 -16.39 3.78 16.41
C LEU A 115 -15.07 3.28 15.83
N GLY A 116 -15.07 2.15 15.11
CA GLY A 116 -13.87 1.60 14.48
C GLY A 116 -13.26 2.55 13.45
N LEU A 117 -14.10 3.18 12.61
CA LEU A 117 -13.64 4.15 11.62
C LEU A 117 -13.15 5.45 12.27
N THR A 118 -13.79 5.91 13.35
CA THR A 118 -13.31 7.05 14.13
C THR A 118 -11.91 6.80 14.69
N VAL A 119 -11.68 5.63 15.29
CA VAL A 119 -10.33 5.25 15.78
C VAL A 119 -9.33 5.18 14.62
N TYR A 120 -9.77 4.66 13.47
CA TYR A 120 -8.93 4.60 12.29
C TYR A 120 -8.53 6.00 11.78
N ASP A 121 -9.49 6.93 11.70
CA ASP A 121 -9.24 8.32 11.29
C ASP A 121 -8.33 9.07 12.27
N LEU A 122 -8.48 8.82 13.58
CA LEU A 122 -7.56 9.34 14.59
C LEU A 122 -6.13 8.83 14.40
N LEU A 123 -5.95 7.55 14.06
CA LEU A 123 -4.65 6.98 13.74
C LEU A 123 -4.07 7.53 12.43
N ALA A 124 -4.95 7.89 11.49
CA ALA A 124 -4.59 8.50 10.21
C ALA A 124 -4.33 10.01 10.33
N LEU A 125 -4.70 10.65 11.44
CA LEU A 125 -4.76 12.10 11.61
C LEU A 125 -5.56 12.79 10.48
N ARG A 126 -6.58 12.10 9.98
CA ARG A 126 -7.46 12.55 8.90
C ARG A 126 -8.87 12.02 9.13
N TRP A 127 -9.85 12.83 8.78
CA TRP A 127 -11.26 12.45 8.83
C TRP A 127 -11.72 12.09 7.43
N GLU A 128 -11.81 10.77 7.15
CA GLU A 128 -12.08 10.26 5.80
C GLU A 128 -13.40 9.49 5.69
N HIS A 129 -14.05 9.16 6.81
CA HIS A 129 -15.32 8.44 6.76
C HIS A 129 -16.53 9.37 6.89
N SER A 130 -17.61 9.00 6.22
CA SER A 130 -18.91 9.66 6.29
C SER A 130 -20.01 8.62 6.43
N TYR A 131 -21.11 9.00 7.06
CA TYR A 131 -22.30 8.19 7.14
C TYR A 131 -23.37 8.77 6.21
N TYR A 132 -23.94 7.92 5.39
CA TYR A 132 -25.06 8.21 4.52
C TYR A 132 -26.31 7.51 5.01
N SER A 133 -27.44 8.22 5.10
CA SER A 133 -28.74 7.61 5.34
C SER A 133 -29.20 6.86 4.09
N PRO A 134 -30.20 5.95 4.17
CA PRO A 134 -30.78 5.34 2.98
C PRO A 134 -31.32 6.39 1.97
N GLU A 135 -31.85 7.50 2.47
CA GLU A 135 -32.38 8.60 1.65
C GLU A 135 -31.26 9.37 0.94
N ASP A 136 -30.11 9.59 1.59
CA ASP A 136 -28.94 10.19 0.98
C ASP A 136 -28.32 9.30 -0.13
N PHE A 137 -28.47 7.98 0.03
CA PHE A 137 -27.92 7.01 -0.92
C PHE A 137 -28.66 7.00 -2.26
N GLU A 138 -29.95 7.33 -2.28
CA GLU A 138 -30.75 7.45 -3.52
C GLU A 138 -30.35 8.67 -4.36
N LEU A 139 -29.58 9.61 -3.79
CA LEU A 139 -29.12 10.83 -4.46
C LEU A 139 -27.67 10.73 -4.99
N LEU A 140 -26.97 9.63 -4.72
CA LEU A 140 -25.60 9.36 -5.16
C LEU A 140 -25.59 8.54 -6.45
#